data_519dca17a0c41d9b1c3b103448f206e1
#
_entry.id   519dca17a0c41d9b1c3b103448f206e1
#
_cell.length_a   1.000
_cell.length_b   1.000
_cell.length_c   1.000
_cell.angle_alpha   90.00
_cell.angle_beta   90.00
_cell.angle_gamma   90.00
#
_symmetry.space_group_name_H-M   'P 1'
#
loop_
_entity.id
_entity.type
_entity.pdbx_description
1 polymer ?
#
loop_
_entity_poly.entity_id
_entity_poly.type
_entity_poly.pdbx_seq_one_letter_code
_entity_poly.pdbx_strand_id
1 'polypeptide(L)'
;NAIVAIATYSGYNQEDSVIMNKSAIDRGLFRSTFYRSYRDEEKKNQSSGKEEKFTMPDTKYTKNIKPCNYDKLTDEGFVPENTYVDGDDIIIGKVYPIKENKSNGYIYRDSSTALRANESGFIDKTYINWNHEGHRFCKIRVRSERIPTVGDKFSSRHGQKGTVGMVYRQEDMPYTKEGIVPDIVLNPH
;
A
#
# COMPACT_ATOMS: atom_id res chain seq x y z
N ASN A 1 -0.32 18.77 19.45
CA ASN A 1 -0.01 18.11 20.73
C ASN A 1 -1.18 17.24 21.16
N ALA A 2 -0.90 16.01 21.62
CA ALA A 2 -1.91 15.11 22.15
C ALA A 2 -2.14 15.37 23.65
N ILE A 3 -3.39 15.25 24.09
CA ILE A 3 -3.75 15.27 25.51
C ILE A 3 -3.68 13.83 26.02
N VAL A 4 -2.80 13.58 26.97
CA VAL A 4 -2.54 12.24 27.51
C VAL A 4 -3.02 12.17 28.96
N ALA A 5 -3.83 11.18 29.27
CA ALA A 5 -4.19 10.82 30.64
C ALA A 5 -3.37 9.60 31.08
N ILE A 6 -2.89 9.62 32.30
CA ILE A 6 -2.21 8.48 32.93
C ILE A 6 -3.14 7.91 33.99
N ALA A 7 -3.83 6.83 33.61
CA ALA A 7 -4.83 6.18 34.48
C ALA A 7 -5.12 4.77 33.93
N THR A 8 -5.54 3.88 34.81
CA THR A 8 -6.20 2.64 34.40
C THR A 8 -7.64 2.93 34.02
N TYR A 9 -8.06 2.44 32.86
CA TYR A 9 -9.43 2.64 32.37
C TYR A 9 -9.92 1.38 31.63
N SER A 10 -11.02 0.84 32.07
CA SER A 10 -11.70 -0.33 31.46
C SER A 10 -10.87 -1.61 31.32
N GLY A 11 -9.60 -1.64 31.69
CA GLY A 11 -8.71 -2.78 31.60
C GLY A 11 -8.08 -3.01 30.23
N TYR A 12 -8.35 -2.17 29.22
CA TYR A 12 -7.78 -2.33 27.87
C TYR A 12 -6.44 -1.59 27.69
N ASN A 13 -5.94 -0.93 28.71
CA ASN A 13 -4.62 -0.30 28.73
C ASN A 13 -3.66 -0.92 29.75
N GLN A 14 -3.83 -2.20 30.05
CA GLN A 14 -2.92 -2.92 30.95
C GLN A 14 -1.56 -3.15 30.32
N GLU A 15 -0.52 -3.20 31.14
CA GLU A 15 0.88 -3.36 30.74
C GLU A 15 1.30 -2.26 29.75
N ASP A 16 1.73 -2.63 28.56
CA ASP A 16 2.17 -1.72 27.49
C ASP A 16 1.04 -1.34 26.52
N SER A 17 -0.21 -1.51 26.92
CA SER A 17 -1.36 -1.15 26.08
C SER A 17 -1.81 0.29 26.34
N VAL A 18 -2.37 0.90 25.30
CA VAL A 18 -2.93 2.23 25.33
C VAL A 18 -4.36 2.25 24.79
N ILE A 19 -5.16 3.17 25.31
CA ILE A 19 -6.49 3.45 24.78
C ILE A 19 -6.42 4.74 23.97
N MET A 20 -7.01 4.74 22.79
CA MET A 20 -7.08 5.92 21.93
C MET A 20 -8.51 6.41 21.77
N ASN A 21 -8.65 7.72 21.65
CA ASN A 21 -9.91 8.39 21.36
C ASN A 21 -10.21 8.34 19.86
N LYS A 22 -11.33 7.76 19.46
CA LYS A 22 -11.78 7.67 18.06
C LYS A 22 -11.90 9.04 17.40
N SER A 23 -12.46 10.03 18.12
CA SER A 23 -12.60 11.38 17.57
C SER A 23 -11.25 12.06 17.35
N ALA A 24 -10.25 11.79 18.17
CA ALA A 24 -8.89 12.27 17.94
C ALA A 24 -8.28 11.65 16.69
N ILE A 25 -8.47 10.36 16.48
CA ILE A 25 -8.05 9.66 15.25
C ILE A 25 -8.76 10.26 14.02
N ASP A 26 -10.05 10.51 14.11
CA ASP A 26 -10.84 11.10 13.02
C ASP A 26 -10.40 12.54 12.71
N ARG A 27 -9.92 13.28 13.70
CA ARG A 27 -9.30 14.60 13.50
C ARG A 27 -7.86 14.54 12.95
N GLY A 28 -7.29 13.35 12.82
CA GLY A 28 -5.97 13.14 12.21
C GLY A 28 -4.85 12.74 13.16
N LEU A 29 -5.14 12.39 14.43
CA LEU A 29 -4.10 11.95 15.36
C LEU A 29 -3.38 10.71 14.83
N PHE A 30 -2.04 10.78 14.73
CA PHE A 30 -1.15 9.73 14.24
C PHE A 30 -1.50 9.14 12.86
N ARG A 31 -2.28 9.83 12.10
CA ARG A 31 -2.51 9.50 10.70
C ARG A 31 -1.23 9.70 9.91
N SER A 32 -0.84 8.73 9.10
CA SER A 32 0.40 8.78 8.33
C SER A 32 0.17 8.38 6.88
N THR A 33 1.02 8.90 5.99
CA THR A 33 1.05 8.50 4.59
C THR A 33 2.19 7.52 4.39
N PHE A 34 1.89 6.39 3.79
CA PHE A 34 2.85 5.36 3.46
C PHE A 34 3.05 5.31 1.94
N TYR A 35 4.30 5.30 1.50
CA TYR A 35 4.67 5.17 0.11
C TYR A 35 5.38 3.85 -0.14
N ARG A 36 4.97 3.15 -1.19
CA ARG A 36 5.67 1.99 -1.70
C ARG A 36 5.98 2.19 -3.18
N SER A 37 7.21 1.90 -3.56
CA SER A 37 7.62 1.95 -4.96
C SER A 37 7.72 0.53 -5.54
N TYR A 38 7.15 0.36 -6.72
CA TYR A 38 7.27 -0.82 -7.55
C TYR A 38 8.17 -0.46 -8.73
N ARG A 39 9.18 -1.27 -8.97
CA ARG A 39 10.11 -1.07 -10.09
C ARG A 39 10.08 -2.29 -10.99
N ASP A 40 10.09 -2.05 -12.27
CA ASP A 40 10.25 -3.08 -13.29
C ASP A 40 11.02 -2.51 -14.48
N GLU A 41 11.58 -3.39 -15.30
CA GLU A 41 12.34 -3.02 -16.48
C GLU A 41 12.06 -3.97 -17.65
N GLU A 42 12.25 -3.48 -18.86
CA GLU A 42 12.18 -4.28 -20.08
C GLU A 42 13.51 -5.01 -20.25
N LYS A 43 13.58 -6.26 -19.75
CA LYS A 43 14.79 -7.08 -19.83
C LYS A 43 14.94 -7.70 -21.21
N LYS A 44 16.17 -7.73 -21.71
CA LYS A 44 16.54 -8.42 -22.93
C LYS A 44 17.24 -9.72 -22.60
N ASN A 45 16.75 -10.81 -23.19
CA ASN A 45 17.43 -12.08 -23.10
C ASN A 45 18.58 -12.13 -24.12
N GLN A 46 19.82 -12.14 -23.62
CA GLN A 46 21.02 -12.12 -24.47
C GLN A 46 21.13 -13.34 -25.41
N SER A 47 20.64 -14.50 -25.00
CA SER A 47 20.73 -15.73 -25.81
C SER A 47 19.70 -15.79 -26.93
N SER A 48 18.49 -15.26 -26.70
CA SER A 48 17.40 -15.30 -27.71
C SER A 48 17.20 -13.98 -28.45
N GLY A 49 17.80 -12.88 -27.95
CA GLY A 49 17.59 -11.54 -28.49
C GLY A 49 16.19 -10.97 -28.22
N LYS A 50 15.34 -11.70 -27.52
CA LYS A 50 13.97 -11.27 -27.19
C LYS A 50 13.95 -10.30 -26.04
N GLU A 51 13.12 -9.29 -26.16
CA GLU A 51 13.00 -8.18 -25.21
C GLU A 51 11.59 -8.09 -24.66
N GLU A 52 11.48 -7.90 -23.35
CA GLU A 52 10.21 -7.61 -22.70
C GLU A 52 9.69 -6.23 -23.10
N LYS A 53 8.39 -6.05 -23.09
CA LYS A 53 7.75 -4.79 -23.47
C LYS A 53 6.66 -4.41 -22.49
N PHE A 54 6.67 -3.15 -22.04
CA PHE A 54 5.55 -2.56 -21.31
C PHE A 54 4.38 -2.31 -22.27
N THR A 55 3.26 -2.94 -21.97
CA THR A 55 2.02 -2.79 -22.71
C THR A 55 0.88 -3.41 -21.91
N MET A 56 -0.35 -3.04 -22.22
CA MET A 56 -1.50 -3.79 -21.75
C MET A 56 -1.52 -5.16 -22.46
N PRO A 57 -1.48 -6.29 -21.72
CA PRO A 57 -1.52 -7.61 -22.32
C PRO A 57 -2.83 -7.85 -23.07
N ASP A 58 -2.75 -8.27 -24.31
CA ASP A 58 -3.92 -8.71 -25.08
C ASP A 58 -4.21 -10.17 -24.75
N THR A 59 -5.38 -10.43 -24.17
CA THR A 59 -5.81 -11.76 -23.74
C THR A 59 -5.84 -12.77 -24.89
N LYS A 60 -6.02 -12.29 -26.12
CA LYS A 60 -6.11 -13.11 -27.32
C LYS A 60 -4.77 -13.71 -27.73
N TYR A 61 -3.66 -12.98 -27.48
CA TYR A 61 -2.32 -13.36 -27.93
C TYR A 61 -1.36 -13.65 -26.78
N THR A 62 -1.79 -13.46 -25.53
CA THR A 62 -0.95 -13.60 -24.34
C THR A 62 -1.37 -14.80 -23.52
N LYS A 63 -0.44 -15.72 -23.23
CA LYS A 63 -0.67 -16.83 -22.31
C LYS A 63 -0.31 -16.46 -20.87
N ASN A 64 -0.81 -17.25 -19.93
CA ASN A 64 -0.54 -17.13 -18.48
C ASN A 64 -0.95 -15.77 -17.89
N ILE A 65 -2.04 -15.20 -18.38
CA ILE A 65 -2.65 -14.02 -17.78
C ILE A 65 -3.06 -14.35 -16.35
N LYS A 66 -2.69 -13.50 -15.41
CA LYS A 66 -3.00 -13.68 -14.00
C LYS A 66 -4.49 -13.47 -13.72
N PRO A 67 -5.06 -14.14 -12.69
CA PRO A 67 -6.43 -13.88 -12.25
C PRO A 67 -6.52 -12.55 -11.47
N CYS A 68 -6.17 -11.46 -12.14
CA CYS A 68 -6.08 -10.12 -11.59
C CYS A 68 -6.85 -9.14 -12.48
N ASN A 69 -7.06 -7.94 -12.00
CA ASN A 69 -7.74 -6.89 -12.76
C ASN A 69 -6.74 -6.10 -13.60
N TYR A 70 -6.91 -6.10 -14.91
CA TYR A 70 -6.09 -5.34 -15.88
C TYR A 70 -6.78 -4.05 -16.36
N ASP A 71 -8.03 -3.81 -15.98
CA ASP A 71 -8.87 -2.76 -16.58
C ASP A 71 -8.40 -1.33 -16.29
N LYS A 72 -7.59 -1.15 -15.25
CA LYS A 72 -7.05 0.16 -14.88
C LYS A 72 -5.81 0.57 -15.68
N LEU A 73 -5.22 -0.36 -16.43
CA LEU A 73 -4.06 -0.09 -17.29
C LEU A 73 -4.45 0.74 -18.50
N THR A 74 -3.56 1.65 -18.90
CA THR A 74 -3.59 2.26 -20.23
C THR A 74 -2.94 1.34 -21.26
N ASP A 75 -3.05 1.67 -22.53
CA ASP A 75 -2.41 0.92 -23.63
C ASP A 75 -0.88 0.84 -23.48
N GLU A 76 -0.29 1.80 -22.80
CA GLU A 76 1.15 1.83 -22.49
C GLU A 76 1.56 0.87 -21.37
N GLY A 77 0.60 0.26 -20.68
CA GLY A 77 0.84 -0.71 -19.60
C GLY A 77 1.00 -0.10 -18.22
N PHE A 78 0.56 1.12 -18.01
CA PHE A 78 0.63 1.80 -16.71
C PHE A 78 -0.73 2.30 -16.26
N VAL A 79 -0.97 2.28 -14.96
CA VAL A 79 -2.15 2.90 -14.37
C VAL A 79 -1.93 4.41 -14.28
N PRO A 80 -2.91 5.24 -14.67
CA PRO A 80 -2.78 6.70 -14.56
C PRO A 80 -2.55 7.16 -13.12
N GLU A 81 -1.82 8.27 -12.95
CA GLU A 81 -1.64 8.92 -11.65
C GLU A 81 -2.98 9.30 -11.01
N ASN A 82 -3.05 9.29 -9.68
CA ASN A 82 -4.24 9.55 -8.87
C ASN A 82 -5.41 8.56 -9.07
N THR A 83 -5.14 7.40 -9.64
CA THR A 83 -6.11 6.32 -9.73
C THR A 83 -6.02 5.44 -8.49
N TYR A 84 -7.17 5.12 -7.90
CA TYR A 84 -7.24 4.17 -6.80
C TYR A 84 -6.97 2.75 -7.30
N VAL A 85 -6.07 2.05 -6.62
CA VAL A 85 -5.75 0.64 -6.87
C VAL A 85 -5.90 -0.16 -5.59
N ASP A 86 -6.34 -1.39 -5.74
CA ASP A 86 -6.57 -2.32 -4.63
C ASP A 86 -5.74 -3.59 -4.81
N GLY A 87 -5.75 -4.47 -3.81
CA GLY A 87 -5.04 -5.74 -3.90
C GLY A 87 -5.40 -6.51 -5.16
N ASP A 88 -4.39 -7.11 -5.78
CA ASP A 88 -4.50 -7.87 -7.04
C ASP A 88 -4.85 -7.06 -8.30
N ASP A 89 -4.88 -5.73 -8.23
CA ASP A 89 -4.89 -4.91 -9.44
C ASP A 89 -3.52 -4.94 -10.11
N ILE A 90 -3.48 -5.09 -11.42
CA ILE A 90 -2.23 -4.97 -12.18
C ILE A 90 -1.87 -3.49 -12.31
N ILE A 91 -0.68 -3.14 -11.87
CA ILE A 91 -0.17 -1.77 -11.90
C ILE A 91 0.88 -1.54 -12.98
N ILE A 92 1.58 -2.60 -13.40
CA ILE A 92 2.54 -2.58 -14.51
C ILE A 92 2.19 -3.73 -15.45
N GLY A 93 1.75 -3.39 -16.65
CA GLY A 93 1.53 -4.35 -17.73
C GLY A 93 2.82 -4.60 -18.51
N LYS A 94 3.25 -5.84 -18.57
CA LYS A 94 4.44 -6.25 -19.31
C LYS A 94 4.25 -7.63 -19.93
N VAL A 95 4.76 -7.79 -21.13
CA VAL A 95 4.73 -9.06 -21.86
C VAL A 95 6.12 -9.48 -22.29
N TYR A 96 6.34 -10.78 -22.37
CA TYR A 96 7.56 -11.39 -22.90
C TYR A 96 7.23 -12.13 -24.19
N PRO A 97 7.90 -11.85 -25.32
CA PRO A 97 7.66 -12.55 -26.57
C PRO A 97 8.15 -14.01 -26.49
N ILE A 98 7.31 -14.92 -26.93
CA ILE A 98 7.61 -16.35 -27.02
C ILE A 98 7.63 -16.78 -28.46
N LYS A 99 8.08 -18.02 -28.74
CA LYS A 99 7.91 -18.62 -30.06
C LYS A 99 6.41 -18.85 -30.30
N GLU A 100 5.93 -18.44 -31.46
CA GLU A 100 4.55 -18.69 -31.86
C GLU A 100 4.23 -20.18 -31.76
N ASN A 101 3.23 -20.48 -30.96
CA ASN A 101 2.71 -21.83 -30.89
C ASN A 101 1.59 -21.96 -31.92
N LYS A 102 1.88 -22.66 -33.03
CA LYS A 102 0.95 -22.86 -34.16
C LYS A 102 -0.40 -23.47 -33.75
N SER A 103 -0.46 -24.14 -32.59
CA SER A 103 -1.70 -24.76 -32.12
C SER A 103 -2.62 -23.78 -31.34
N ASN A 104 -2.08 -22.76 -30.67
CA ASN A 104 -2.85 -21.91 -29.76
C ASN A 104 -2.83 -20.40 -30.11
N GLY A 105 -2.02 -19.99 -31.09
CA GLY A 105 -1.93 -18.60 -31.55
C GLY A 105 -1.29 -17.63 -30.57
N TYR A 106 -0.77 -18.11 -29.43
CA TYR A 106 -0.10 -17.25 -28.46
C TYR A 106 1.30 -16.86 -28.92
N ILE A 107 1.58 -15.55 -28.87
CA ILE A 107 2.89 -14.97 -29.24
C ILE A 107 3.58 -14.31 -28.06
N TYR A 108 2.86 -14.07 -26.95
CA TYR A 108 3.36 -13.45 -25.72
C TYR A 108 3.05 -14.30 -24.50
N ARG A 109 3.83 -14.06 -23.45
CA ARG A 109 3.57 -14.53 -22.08
C ARG A 109 3.44 -13.31 -21.17
N ASP A 110 2.46 -13.32 -20.27
CA ASP A 110 2.29 -12.27 -19.30
C ASP A 110 3.43 -12.22 -18.29
N SER A 111 3.97 -11.03 -18.08
CA SER A 111 5.03 -10.72 -17.12
C SER A 111 4.67 -9.49 -16.28
N SER A 112 3.39 -9.22 -16.14
CA SER A 112 2.84 -8.06 -15.45
C SER A 112 3.05 -8.13 -13.94
N THR A 113 3.11 -6.97 -13.29
CA THR A 113 3.23 -6.82 -11.85
C THR A 113 1.90 -6.39 -11.25
N ALA A 114 1.44 -7.14 -10.26
CA ALA A 114 0.25 -6.82 -9.47
C ALA A 114 0.62 -6.06 -8.20
N LEU A 115 -0.32 -5.26 -7.72
CA LEU A 115 -0.27 -4.71 -6.37
C LEU A 115 -0.32 -5.87 -5.36
N ARG A 116 0.37 -5.73 -4.23
CA ARG A 116 0.31 -6.74 -3.17
C ARG A 116 -1.12 -6.88 -2.63
N ALA A 117 -1.53 -8.12 -2.35
CA ALA A 117 -2.91 -8.45 -1.95
C ALA A 117 -3.44 -7.67 -0.74
N ASN A 118 -2.56 -7.29 0.19
CA ASN A 118 -2.92 -6.59 1.42
C ASN A 118 -2.78 -5.07 1.32
N GLU A 119 -2.44 -4.55 0.15
CA GLU A 119 -2.20 -3.12 -0.06
C GLU A 119 -3.29 -2.51 -0.91
N SER A 120 -3.57 -1.25 -0.65
CA SER A 120 -4.46 -0.42 -1.44
C SER A 120 -3.98 1.03 -1.34
N GLY A 121 -4.33 1.84 -2.31
CA GLY A 121 -3.96 3.24 -2.30
C GLY A 121 -4.16 3.89 -3.65
N PHE A 122 -3.48 5.01 -3.83
CA PHE A 122 -3.50 5.77 -5.08
C PHE A 122 -2.14 5.70 -5.76
N ILE A 123 -2.13 5.63 -7.07
CA ILE A 123 -0.90 5.83 -7.84
C ILE A 123 -0.47 7.29 -7.64
N ASP A 124 0.65 7.49 -6.96
CA ASP A 124 1.16 8.82 -6.65
C ASP A 124 1.95 9.41 -7.82
N LYS A 125 2.99 8.70 -8.25
CA LYS A 125 3.80 9.09 -9.41
C LYS A 125 4.30 7.89 -10.19
N THR A 126 4.40 8.08 -11.50
CA THR A 126 4.98 7.12 -12.43
C THR A 126 6.21 7.75 -13.09
N TYR A 127 7.35 7.08 -12.97
CA TYR A 127 8.60 7.47 -13.61
C TYR A 127 8.95 6.42 -14.67
N ILE A 128 9.20 6.87 -15.88
CA ILE A 128 9.61 6.04 -17.00
C ILE A 128 10.91 6.63 -17.56
N ASN A 129 11.94 5.81 -17.64
CA ASN A 129 13.25 6.27 -18.14
C ASN A 129 14.04 5.08 -18.69
N TRP A 130 15.24 5.34 -19.16
CA TRP A 130 16.19 4.35 -19.67
C TRP A 130 17.31 4.16 -18.65
N ASN A 131 17.72 2.90 -18.44
CA ASN A 131 18.84 2.60 -17.56
C ASN A 131 20.19 2.70 -18.33
N HIS A 132 21.29 2.48 -17.62
CA HIS A 132 22.63 2.53 -18.21
C HIS A 132 22.88 1.46 -19.27
N GLU A 133 22.14 0.37 -19.23
CA GLU A 133 22.22 -0.73 -20.19
C GLU A 133 21.35 -0.51 -21.42
N GLY A 134 20.64 0.61 -21.50
CA GLY A 134 19.74 0.95 -22.59
C GLY A 134 18.38 0.26 -22.50
N HIS A 135 18.01 -0.30 -21.36
CA HIS A 135 16.68 -0.84 -21.13
C HIS A 135 15.74 0.21 -20.54
N ARG A 136 14.51 0.20 -21.02
CA ARG A 136 13.45 1.03 -20.45
C ARG A 136 13.03 0.45 -19.11
N PHE A 137 12.94 1.31 -18.10
CA PHE A 137 12.44 0.92 -16.78
C PHE A 137 11.33 1.86 -16.32
N CYS A 138 10.50 1.37 -15.43
CA CYS A 138 9.49 2.17 -14.75
C CYS A 138 9.65 2.05 -13.24
N LYS A 139 9.24 3.10 -12.56
CA LYS A 139 9.09 3.13 -11.11
C LYS A 139 7.75 3.75 -10.78
N ILE A 140 6.89 2.99 -10.15
CA ILE A 140 5.56 3.43 -9.76
C ILE A 140 5.51 3.55 -8.25
N ARG A 141 5.20 4.75 -7.76
CA ARG A 141 5.01 5.01 -6.34
C ARG A 141 3.53 4.98 -6.01
N VAL A 142 3.15 4.13 -5.07
CA VAL A 142 1.79 4.01 -4.55
C VAL A 142 1.74 4.67 -3.19
N ARG A 143 0.78 5.54 -3.00
CA ARG A 143 0.49 6.27 -1.77
C ARG A 143 -0.69 5.65 -1.05
N SER A 144 -0.53 5.28 0.20
CA SER A 144 -1.63 4.84 1.06
C SER A 144 -1.64 5.61 2.36
N GLU A 145 -2.83 5.82 2.90
CA GLU A 145 -3.02 6.46 4.19
C GLU A 145 -3.20 5.38 5.27
N ARG A 146 -2.44 5.52 6.35
CA ARG A 146 -2.56 4.67 7.53
C ARG A 146 -3.26 5.42 8.64
N ILE A 147 -4.42 4.91 9.04
CA ILE A 147 -5.19 5.38 10.17
C ILE A 147 -4.93 4.45 11.35
N PRO A 148 -4.65 4.96 12.56
CA PRO A 148 -4.42 4.11 13.73
C PRO A 148 -5.56 3.13 13.99
N THR A 149 -5.21 1.89 14.24
CA THR A 149 -6.14 0.79 14.56
C THR A 149 -5.67 0.03 15.79
N VAL A 150 -6.55 -0.79 16.37
CA VAL A 150 -6.18 -1.72 17.44
C VAL A 150 -5.05 -2.63 16.97
N GLY A 151 -4.02 -2.78 17.77
CA GLY A 151 -2.82 -3.56 17.47
C GLY A 151 -1.65 -2.76 16.93
N ASP A 152 -1.85 -1.51 16.52
CA ASP A 152 -0.76 -0.62 16.10
C ASP A 152 0.14 -0.24 17.28
N LYS A 153 1.43 -0.13 17.03
CA LYS A 153 2.43 0.23 18.02
C LYS A 153 2.83 1.69 17.88
N PHE A 154 2.78 2.40 18.99
CA PHE A 154 3.24 3.77 19.10
C PHE A 154 4.28 3.91 20.20
N SER A 155 5.08 4.94 20.15
CA SER A 155 6.01 5.27 21.21
C SER A 155 6.16 6.77 21.38
N SER A 156 6.52 7.18 22.61
CA SER A 156 7.03 8.52 22.83
C SER A 156 8.47 8.64 22.30
N ARG A 157 9.01 9.86 22.28
CA ARG A 157 10.42 10.10 21.93
C ARG A 157 11.41 9.53 22.97
N HIS A 158 10.91 8.99 24.07
CA HIS A 158 11.70 8.42 25.18
C HIS A 158 11.66 6.88 25.21
N GLY A 159 11.20 6.24 24.14
CA GLY A 159 11.16 4.79 24.04
C GLY A 159 10.03 4.11 24.82
N GLN A 160 9.06 4.85 25.31
CA GLN A 160 7.87 4.31 25.97
C GLN A 160 6.89 3.79 24.91
N LYS A 161 7.14 2.59 24.45
CA LYS A 161 6.30 1.93 23.45
C LYS A 161 4.99 1.43 24.04
N GLY A 162 3.93 1.49 23.25
CA GLY A 162 2.63 0.97 23.62
C GLY A 162 1.86 0.50 22.41
N THR A 163 1.06 -0.54 22.60
CA THR A 163 0.18 -1.09 21.57
C THR A 163 -1.24 -0.62 21.81
N VAL A 164 -1.96 -0.20 20.80
CA VAL A 164 -3.36 0.19 20.91
C VAL A 164 -4.18 -1.02 21.28
N GLY A 165 -4.72 -1.03 22.49
CA GLY A 165 -5.57 -2.11 23.01
C GLY A 165 -7.05 -1.90 22.72
N MET A 166 -7.49 -0.65 22.64
CA MET A 166 -8.87 -0.27 22.37
C MET A 166 -8.95 1.13 21.80
N VAL A 167 -9.92 1.35 20.94
CA VAL A 167 -10.33 2.67 20.47
C VAL A 167 -11.75 2.92 20.93
N TYR A 168 -11.93 3.92 21.78
CA TYR A 168 -13.25 4.33 22.28
C TYR A 168 -13.77 5.56 21.54
N ARG A 169 -15.08 5.63 21.40
CA ARG A 169 -15.75 6.87 21.02
C ARG A 169 -15.53 7.94 22.11
N GLN A 170 -15.60 9.20 21.73
CA GLN A 170 -15.35 10.28 22.67
C GLN A 170 -16.30 10.27 23.86
N GLU A 171 -17.56 9.90 23.66
CA GLU A 171 -18.56 9.77 24.71
C GLU A 171 -18.25 8.69 25.74
N ASP A 172 -17.45 7.69 25.36
CA ASP A 172 -17.06 6.56 26.22
C ASP A 172 -15.70 6.79 26.90
N MET A 173 -15.04 7.89 26.58
CA MET A 173 -13.75 8.26 27.17
C MET A 173 -13.94 8.93 28.53
N PRO A 174 -12.94 8.82 29.44
CA PRO A 174 -12.94 9.61 30.68
C PRO A 174 -12.84 11.10 30.36
N TYR A 175 -13.31 11.93 31.28
CA TYR A 175 -13.22 13.37 31.15
C TYR A 175 -12.92 14.04 32.49
N THR A 176 -12.33 15.22 32.42
CA THR A 176 -12.04 16.03 33.60
C THR A 176 -13.28 16.84 34.06
N LYS A 177 -13.18 17.41 35.23
CA LYS A 177 -14.21 18.33 35.74
C LYS A 177 -14.50 19.48 34.78
N GLU A 178 -13.50 19.93 34.05
CA GLU A 178 -13.60 21.00 33.07
C GLU A 178 -14.10 20.51 31.69
N GLY A 179 -14.41 19.23 31.56
CA GLY A 179 -14.90 18.64 30.32
C GLY A 179 -13.81 18.28 29.30
N ILE A 180 -12.54 18.25 29.68
CA ILE A 180 -11.43 17.88 28.83
C ILE A 180 -11.43 16.34 28.65
N VAL A 181 -11.44 15.88 27.41
CA VAL A 181 -11.36 14.46 27.05
C VAL A 181 -9.97 14.16 26.52
N PRO A 182 -9.25 13.16 27.04
CA PRO A 182 -7.92 12.82 26.56
C PRO A 182 -7.97 12.18 25.16
N ASP A 183 -6.88 12.33 24.42
CA ASP A 183 -6.66 11.66 23.15
C ASP A 183 -6.11 10.24 23.34
N ILE A 184 -5.32 10.05 24.40
CA ILE A 184 -4.66 8.79 24.73
C ILE A 184 -4.75 8.56 26.24
N VAL A 185 -5.04 7.34 26.65
CA VAL A 185 -4.98 6.91 28.03
C VAL A 185 -3.90 5.85 28.20
N LEU A 186 -2.86 6.19 28.96
CA LEU A 186 -1.74 5.31 29.27
C LEU A 186 -1.91 4.65 30.64
N ASN A 187 -1.41 3.43 30.77
CA ASN A 187 -1.31 2.78 32.08
C ASN A 187 -0.25 3.50 32.96
N PRO A 188 -0.49 3.67 34.28
CA PRO A 188 0.48 4.25 35.19
C PRO A 188 1.82 3.50 35.31
N HIS A 189 1.85 2.22 34.94
CA HIS A 189 3.08 1.42 34.93
C HIS A 189 4.10 1.92 33.91
#